data_73801100b5eeb89e34f4774c5b6e74bd
#
_entry.id   73801100b5eeb89e34f4774c5b6e74bd
#
_cell.length_a   1.000
_cell.length_b   1.000
_cell.length_c   1.000
_cell.angle_alpha   90.00
_cell.angle_beta   90.00
_cell.angle_gamma   90.00
#
_symmetry.space_group_name_H-M   'P 1'
#
loop_
_entity.id
_entity.type
_entity.pdbx_description
1 polymer ?
#
loop_
_entity_poly.entity_id
_entity_poly.type
_entity_poly.pdbx_seq_one_letter_code
_entity_poly.pdbx_strand_id
1 'polypeptide(L)'
;DLYAAGGIPAVQAELAKKGLLDLDVPTVTGKTLGENIKGAHILNDKAIRPIENPYSQTGGLQILWGNIAPDGCVVKRSAVAPEMQEHSGPARVFNSEETAIAAIYAGKIVPGDVVVIRYEGPKGGPGMREMLNPTSALAGMKLDKTVALITDGRFSGASRGAAIGHVSPEAASGGPIGLVEEGDTIHIDIPNASITLEVSDEVLAQRKAKYVAPEPNIKTGWLSRYARMVTSANLGAVLK
;
A
#
# COMPACT_ATOMS: atom_id res chain seq x y z
N ASP A 1 3.06 22.15 -14.12
CA ASP A 1 4.37 22.53 -13.52
C ASP A 1 5.48 21.60 -13.96
N LEU A 2 5.34 20.27 -13.82
CA LEU A 2 6.40 19.31 -14.19
C LEU A 2 6.85 19.46 -15.65
N TYR A 3 5.91 19.55 -16.60
CA TYR A 3 6.23 19.73 -18.02
C TYR A 3 7.02 21.02 -18.27
N ALA A 4 6.56 22.13 -17.68
CA ALA A 4 7.24 23.43 -17.82
C ALA A 4 8.64 23.46 -17.15
N ALA A 5 8.90 22.57 -16.20
CA ALA A 5 10.18 22.44 -15.51
C ALA A 5 11.20 21.56 -16.25
N GLY A 6 10.87 21.05 -17.44
CA GLY A 6 11.70 20.16 -18.24
C GLY A 6 11.13 18.75 -18.42
N GLY A 7 10.01 18.47 -17.77
CA GLY A 7 9.26 17.22 -17.93
C GLY A 7 10.01 15.97 -17.43
N ILE A 8 9.51 14.83 -17.82
CA ILE A 8 10.12 13.52 -17.51
C ILE A 8 11.56 13.41 -18.05
N PRO A 9 11.91 13.93 -19.25
CA PRO A 9 13.31 13.90 -19.70
C PRO A 9 14.29 14.58 -18.75
N ALA A 10 13.90 15.71 -18.12
CA ALA A 10 14.75 16.38 -17.14
C ALA A 10 14.91 15.56 -15.85
N VAL A 11 13.83 14.90 -15.37
CA VAL A 11 13.90 13.98 -14.23
C VAL A 11 14.84 12.81 -14.54
N GLN A 12 14.71 12.21 -15.73
CA GLN A 12 15.57 11.09 -16.15
C GLN A 12 17.03 11.52 -16.28
N ALA A 13 17.29 12.72 -16.80
CA ALA A 13 18.65 13.26 -16.89
C ALA A 13 19.28 13.45 -15.48
N GLU A 14 18.51 13.89 -14.49
CA GLU A 14 18.99 13.98 -13.10
C GLU A 14 19.29 12.59 -12.50
N LEU A 15 18.41 11.61 -12.68
CA LEU A 15 18.63 10.24 -12.22
C LEU A 15 19.85 9.58 -12.87
N ALA A 16 20.07 9.87 -14.15
CA ALA A 16 21.21 9.36 -14.92
C ALA A 16 22.56 9.81 -14.33
N LYS A 17 22.67 11.00 -13.72
CA LYS A 17 23.90 11.50 -13.08
C LYS A 17 24.42 10.58 -11.97
N LYS A 18 23.54 9.82 -11.31
CA LYS A 18 23.87 8.84 -10.26
C LYS A 18 23.83 7.39 -10.74
N GLY A 19 23.75 7.15 -12.04
CA GLY A 19 23.68 5.80 -12.60
C GLY A 19 22.44 5.00 -12.21
N LEU A 20 21.33 5.69 -11.93
CA LEU A 20 20.07 5.06 -11.47
C LEU A 20 19.19 4.58 -12.62
N LEU A 21 19.63 4.78 -13.87
CA LEU A 21 18.93 4.36 -15.09
C LEU A 21 19.87 3.60 -16.01
N ASP A 22 19.35 2.56 -16.66
CA ASP A 22 20.01 1.93 -17.80
C ASP A 22 19.74 2.79 -19.04
N LEU A 23 20.79 3.45 -19.52
CA LEU A 23 20.71 4.41 -20.64
C LEU A 23 20.75 3.72 -22.01
N ASP A 24 21.13 2.46 -22.07
CA ASP A 24 21.31 1.71 -23.33
C ASP A 24 20.03 0.99 -23.77
N VAL A 25 18.98 0.99 -22.90
CA VAL A 25 17.71 0.36 -23.26
C VAL A 25 17.07 1.01 -24.49
N PRO A 26 16.59 0.21 -25.46
CA PRO A 26 15.89 0.72 -26.61
C PRO A 26 14.53 1.30 -26.24
N THR A 27 14.11 2.34 -26.92
CA THR A 27 12.81 2.98 -26.72
C THR A 27 11.95 2.94 -27.97
N VAL A 28 10.67 3.32 -27.86
CA VAL A 28 9.72 3.38 -28.97
C VAL A 28 10.13 4.38 -30.07
N THR A 29 11.07 5.28 -29.80
CA THR A 29 11.59 6.23 -30.79
C THR A 29 12.62 5.61 -31.73
N GLY A 30 13.03 4.36 -31.50
CA GLY A 30 14.14 3.71 -32.22
C GLY A 30 15.52 4.12 -31.73
N LYS A 31 15.59 4.97 -30.70
CA LYS A 31 16.83 5.41 -30.04
C LYS A 31 16.92 4.83 -28.64
N THR A 32 18.10 4.90 -28.05
CA THR A 32 18.25 4.53 -26.64
C THR A 32 17.65 5.58 -25.70
N LEU A 33 17.44 5.22 -24.42
CA LEU A 33 17.01 6.17 -23.39
C LEU A 33 18.00 7.33 -23.27
N GLY A 34 19.30 7.03 -23.23
CA GLY A 34 20.36 8.03 -23.14
C GLY A 34 20.35 9.03 -24.31
N GLU A 35 20.13 8.55 -25.54
CA GLU A 35 19.99 9.44 -26.71
C GLU A 35 18.75 10.33 -26.60
N ASN A 36 17.63 9.81 -26.10
CA ASN A 36 16.39 10.58 -25.98
C ASN A 36 16.45 11.68 -24.93
N ILE A 37 17.20 11.49 -23.86
CA ILE A 37 17.33 12.48 -22.78
C ILE A 37 18.53 13.42 -22.96
N LYS A 38 19.30 13.22 -24.01
CA LYS A 38 20.48 14.04 -24.29
C LYS A 38 20.11 15.53 -24.37
N GLY A 39 20.73 16.33 -23.51
CA GLY A 39 20.49 17.77 -23.42
C GLY A 39 19.26 18.16 -22.58
N ALA A 40 18.52 17.20 -22.07
CA ALA A 40 17.47 17.50 -21.12
C ALA A 40 18.05 18.03 -19.79
N HIS A 41 17.43 19.07 -19.23
CA HIS A 41 17.90 19.71 -18.01
C HIS A 41 16.72 20.36 -17.27
N ILE A 42 16.93 20.67 -15.98
CA ILE A 42 15.96 21.36 -15.16
C ILE A 42 15.78 22.80 -15.63
N LEU A 43 14.54 23.20 -15.90
CA LEU A 43 14.14 24.58 -16.22
C LEU A 43 13.56 25.32 -15.01
N ASN A 44 13.07 24.59 -14.01
CA ASN A 44 12.52 25.13 -12.77
C ASN A 44 12.81 24.17 -11.61
N ASP A 45 13.71 24.56 -10.73
CA ASP A 45 14.16 23.78 -9.58
C ASP A 45 13.14 23.68 -8.44
N LYS A 46 12.06 24.45 -8.47
CA LYS A 46 10.95 24.33 -7.55
C LYS A 46 10.04 23.14 -7.87
N ALA A 47 10.00 22.69 -9.13
CA ALA A 47 9.19 21.55 -9.54
C ALA A 47 10.02 20.26 -9.69
N ILE A 48 11.25 20.38 -10.24
CA ILE A 48 12.22 19.28 -10.34
C ILE A 48 13.46 19.69 -9.58
N ARG A 49 13.79 18.99 -8.49
CA ARG A 49 15.00 19.28 -7.71
C ARG A 49 16.22 18.62 -8.33
N PRO A 50 17.41 19.27 -8.23
CA PRO A 50 18.67 18.60 -8.55
C PRO A 50 18.85 17.33 -7.71
N ILE A 51 19.46 16.30 -8.31
CA ILE A 51 19.68 15.01 -7.65
C ILE A 51 20.56 15.10 -6.39
N GLU A 52 21.38 16.16 -6.31
CA GLU A 52 22.22 16.46 -5.13
C GLU A 52 21.42 17.06 -3.96
N ASN A 53 20.24 17.67 -4.25
CA ASN A 53 19.39 18.29 -3.24
C ASN A 53 17.91 17.96 -3.49
N PRO A 54 17.52 16.68 -3.38
CA PRO A 54 16.16 16.22 -3.66
C PRO A 54 15.18 16.63 -2.53
N TYR A 55 13.88 16.60 -2.80
CA TYR A 55 12.85 16.75 -1.77
C TYR A 55 12.87 15.60 -0.74
N SER A 56 13.30 14.41 -1.15
CA SER A 56 13.47 13.25 -0.27
C SER A 56 14.68 12.44 -0.75
N GLN A 57 15.47 11.93 0.19
CA GLN A 57 16.63 11.10 -0.12
C GLN A 57 16.25 9.70 -0.60
N THR A 58 15.03 9.26 -0.33
CA THR A 58 14.51 7.94 -0.69
C THR A 58 13.23 8.08 -1.50
N GLY A 59 12.80 7.00 -2.16
CA GLY A 59 11.54 6.95 -2.89
C GLY A 59 10.32 7.18 -2.00
N GLY A 60 9.18 7.50 -2.62
CA GLY A 60 7.91 7.77 -1.93
C GLY A 60 7.19 6.52 -1.43
N LEU A 61 7.61 5.32 -1.86
CA LEU A 61 7.06 4.03 -1.43
C LEU A 61 8.01 3.35 -0.45
N GLN A 62 7.44 2.68 0.55
CA GLN A 62 8.16 1.88 1.53
C GLN A 62 7.49 0.52 1.65
N ILE A 63 8.28 -0.53 1.69
CA ILE A 63 7.80 -1.87 2.04
C ILE A 63 7.98 -2.06 3.54
N LEU A 64 6.94 -2.58 4.21
CA LEU A 64 7.01 -2.95 5.63
C LEU A 64 6.87 -4.47 5.74
N TRP A 65 7.50 -5.05 6.76
CA TRP A 65 7.44 -6.48 7.08
C TRP A 65 7.11 -6.68 8.55
N GLY A 66 6.58 -7.83 8.87
CA GLY A 66 6.31 -8.24 10.24
C GLY A 66 5.38 -9.44 10.31
N ASN A 67 4.98 -9.81 11.53
CA ASN A 67 4.15 -11.00 11.75
C ASN A 67 2.76 -10.90 11.10
N ILE A 68 2.24 -9.68 10.83
CA ILE A 68 0.98 -9.48 10.09
C ILE A 68 1.19 -9.50 8.57
N ALA A 69 2.40 -9.20 8.09
CA ALA A 69 2.76 -9.11 6.69
C ALA A 69 4.13 -9.77 6.43
N PRO A 70 4.26 -11.10 6.61
CA PRO A 70 5.56 -11.79 6.45
C PRO A 70 6.10 -11.71 5.02
N ASP A 71 5.26 -11.59 4.01
CA ASP A 71 5.65 -11.41 2.61
C ASP A 71 5.64 -9.93 2.18
N GLY A 72 5.48 -9.02 3.14
CA GLY A 72 5.52 -7.57 2.97
C GLY A 72 4.16 -6.92 2.71
N CYS A 73 4.16 -5.61 2.89
CA CYS A 73 3.06 -4.72 2.54
C CYS A 73 3.62 -3.36 2.10
N VAL A 74 2.80 -2.53 1.49
CA VAL A 74 3.24 -1.29 0.83
C VAL A 74 2.59 -0.07 1.49
N VAL A 75 3.40 0.92 1.83
CA VAL A 75 2.93 2.24 2.26
C VAL A 75 3.49 3.33 1.36
N LYS A 76 2.66 4.33 1.03
CA LYS A 76 3.10 5.56 0.38
C LYS A 76 3.61 6.53 1.45
N ARG A 77 4.86 6.30 1.94
CA ARG A 77 5.44 7.09 3.05
C ARG A 77 5.44 8.60 2.81
N SER A 78 5.54 9.03 1.55
CA SER A 78 5.47 10.45 1.19
C SER A 78 4.11 11.11 1.45
N ALA A 79 3.06 10.35 1.67
CA ALA A 79 1.72 10.82 1.98
C ALA A 79 1.36 10.68 3.46
N VAL A 80 2.25 10.12 4.27
CA VAL A 80 2.07 9.90 5.70
C VAL A 80 2.58 11.12 6.47
N ALA A 81 1.73 11.67 7.33
CA ALA A 81 2.11 12.79 8.19
C ALA A 81 3.25 12.38 9.15
N PRO A 82 4.15 13.30 9.53
CA PRO A 82 5.27 12.98 10.41
C PRO A 82 4.87 12.29 11.71
N GLU A 83 3.76 12.69 12.31
CA GLU A 83 3.18 12.13 13.53
C GLU A 83 2.62 10.70 13.37
N MET A 84 2.42 10.23 12.14
CA MET A 84 1.91 8.91 11.81
C MET A 84 2.99 7.98 11.21
N GLN A 85 4.25 8.42 11.15
CA GLN A 85 5.36 7.57 10.68
C GLN A 85 5.62 6.40 11.65
N GLU A 86 5.31 6.61 12.93
CA GLU A 86 5.25 5.59 13.95
C GLU A 86 3.88 5.67 14.63
N HIS A 87 3.15 4.57 14.70
CA HIS A 87 1.79 4.54 15.23
C HIS A 87 1.48 3.19 15.88
N SER A 88 0.86 3.23 17.05
CA SER A 88 0.28 2.03 17.70
C SER A 88 -1.17 2.29 18.04
N GLY A 89 -2.03 1.31 17.77
CA GLY A 89 -3.44 1.47 18.08
C GLY A 89 -4.26 0.20 18.01
N PRO A 90 -5.47 0.23 18.55
CA PRO A 90 -6.37 -0.92 18.51
C PRO A 90 -6.93 -1.14 17.09
N ALA A 91 -6.95 -2.40 16.67
CA ALA A 91 -7.53 -2.82 15.42
C ALA A 91 -9.05 -2.67 15.42
N ARG A 92 -9.60 -2.09 14.35
CA ARG A 92 -11.02 -2.08 13.99
C ARG A 92 -11.18 -2.93 12.74
N VAL A 93 -11.76 -4.11 12.88
CA VAL A 93 -11.67 -5.16 11.87
C VAL A 93 -12.92 -5.24 11.01
N PHE A 94 -12.74 -5.19 9.69
CA PHE A 94 -13.81 -5.24 8.69
C PHE A 94 -13.46 -6.25 7.60
N ASN A 95 -14.48 -7.00 7.15
CA ASN A 95 -14.33 -8.01 6.11
C ASN A 95 -14.72 -7.50 4.71
N SER A 96 -14.95 -6.20 4.57
CA SER A 96 -15.18 -5.54 3.28
C SER A 96 -14.98 -4.02 3.39
N GLU A 97 -14.71 -3.39 2.25
CA GLU A 97 -14.64 -1.93 2.12
C GLU A 97 -15.93 -1.26 2.59
N GLU A 98 -17.09 -1.80 2.20
CA GLU A 98 -18.41 -1.22 2.49
C GLU A 98 -18.68 -1.13 4.00
N THR A 99 -18.35 -2.19 4.74
CA THR A 99 -18.57 -2.23 6.20
C THR A 99 -17.64 -1.26 6.92
N ALA A 100 -16.39 -1.12 6.46
CA ALA A 100 -15.44 -0.14 6.99
C ALA A 100 -15.92 1.29 6.75
N ILE A 101 -16.35 1.62 5.54
CA ILE A 101 -16.89 2.96 5.19
C ILE A 101 -18.10 3.30 6.06
N ALA A 102 -19.04 2.36 6.20
CA ALA A 102 -20.23 2.56 7.03
C ALA A 102 -19.85 2.86 8.50
N ALA A 103 -18.83 2.18 9.05
CA ALA A 103 -18.35 2.42 10.40
C ALA A 103 -17.66 3.79 10.55
N ILE A 104 -16.87 4.21 9.55
CA ILE A 104 -16.22 5.53 9.54
C ILE A 104 -17.28 6.64 9.56
N TYR A 105 -18.25 6.60 8.66
CA TYR A 105 -19.32 7.62 8.60
C TYR A 105 -20.25 7.60 9.82
N ALA A 106 -20.43 6.44 10.45
CA ALA A 106 -21.19 6.33 11.69
C ALA A 106 -20.43 6.84 12.93
N GLY A 107 -19.18 7.37 12.77
CA GLY A 107 -18.37 7.88 13.89
C GLY A 107 -17.88 6.78 14.85
N LYS A 108 -17.81 5.51 14.40
CA LYS A 108 -17.32 4.40 15.21
C LYS A 108 -15.81 4.29 15.22
N ILE A 109 -15.13 4.98 14.31
CA ILE A 109 -13.68 5.05 14.22
C ILE A 109 -13.25 6.34 14.90
N VAL A 110 -12.30 6.24 15.82
CA VAL A 110 -11.82 7.34 16.64
C VAL A 110 -10.30 7.55 16.46
N PRO A 111 -9.76 8.73 16.82
CA PRO A 111 -8.32 8.95 16.80
C PRO A 111 -7.55 7.86 17.56
N GLY A 112 -6.48 7.35 16.96
CA GLY A 112 -5.67 6.27 17.49
C GLY A 112 -5.99 4.88 16.93
N ASP A 113 -7.15 4.68 16.32
CA ASP A 113 -7.54 3.38 15.77
C ASP A 113 -6.66 2.98 14.57
N VAL A 114 -6.55 1.67 14.35
CA VAL A 114 -6.02 1.05 13.14
C VAL A 114 -7.14 0.28 12.44
N VAL A 115 -7.64 0.80 11.34
CA VAL A 115 -8.71 0.16 10.56
C VAL A 115 -8.10 -0.95 9.70
N VAL A 116 -8.58 -2.18 9.86
CA VAL A 116 -8.13 -3.37 9.12
C VAL A 116 -9.25 -3.83 8.20
N ILE A 117 -9.02 -3.72 6.88
CA ILE A 117 -9.96 -4.18 5.84
C ILE A 117 -9.36 -5.43 5.19
N ARG A 118 -10.02 -6.56 5.30
CA ARG A 118 -9.52 -7.85 4.80
C ARG A 118 -10.48 -8.47 3.78
N TYR A 119 -9.97 -9.50 3.07
CA TYR A 119 -10.64 -10.18 1.95
C TYR A 119 -10.88 -9.28 0.73
N GLU A 120 -10.01 -8.28 0.55
CA GLU A 120 -9.98 -7.39 -0.62
C GLU A 120 -8.73 -7.61 -1.49
N GLY A 121 -7.93 -8.64 -1.17
CA GLY A 121 -6.76 -9.06 -1.93
C GLY A 121 -7.09 -9.74 -3.24
N PRO A 122 -6.08 -10.23 -3.99
CA PRO A 122 -6.26 -10.84 -5.30
C PRO A 122 -7.30 -11.96 -5.36
N LYS A 123 -7.39 -12.80 -4.31
CA LYS A 123 -8.36 -13.90 -4.21
C LYS A 123 -9.63 -13.50 -3.49
N GLY A 124 -9.50 -12.81 -2.37
CA GLY A 124 -10.62 -12.43 -1.52
C GLY A 124 -11.54 -11.40 -2.17
N GLY A 125 -10.96 -10.37 -2.79
CA GLY A 125 -11.63 -9.37 -3.62
C GLY A 125 -11.14 -9.48 -5.07
N PRO A 126 -11.63 -10.46 -5.87
CA PRO A 126 -11.05 -10.79 -7.15
C PRO A 126 -10.91 -9.60 -8.10
N GLY A 127 -9.65 -9.38 -8.57
CA GLY A 127 -9.27 -8.21 -9.34
C GLY A 127 -8.71 -7.08 -8.49
N MET A 128 -8.71 -7.20 -7.14
CA MET A 128 -8.08 -6.24 -6.21
C MET A 128 -8.53 -4.81 -6.49
N ARG A 129 -9.82 -4.53 -6.29
CA ARG A 129 -10.37 -3.19 -6.59
C ARG A 129 -9.59 -2.09 -5.88
N GLU A 130 -9.48 -0.95 -6.53
CA GLU A 130 -8.83 0.22 -5.97
C GLU A 130 -9.76 0.93 -4.99
N MET A 131 -9.46 0.82 -3.69
CA MET A 131 -10.27 1.41 -2.63
C MET A 131 -9.88 2.88 -2.44
N LEU A 132 -10.74 3.79 -2.91
CA LEU A 132 -10.61 5.23 -2.69
C LEU A 132 -11.43 5.70 -1.48
N ASN A 133 -12.63 5.12 -1.32
CA ASN A 133 -13.63 5.62 -0.38
C ASN A 133 -13.19 5.58 1.10
N PRO A 134 -12.52 4.53 1.63
CA PRO A 134 -12.09 4.52 3.02
C PRO A 134 -11.13 5.68 3.36
N THR A 135 -10.14 5.94 2.47
CA THR A 135 -9.19 7.04 2.65
C THR A 135 -9.86 8.40 2.54
N SER A 136 -10.81 8.55 1.60
CA SER A 136 -11.59 9.78 1.44
C SER A 136 -12.54 10.01 2.63
N ALA A 137 -13.15 8.95 3.17
CA ALA A 137 -14.01 9.03 4.35
C ALA A 137 -13.22 9.50 5.58
N LEU A 138 -12.04 8.90 5.85
CA LEU A 138 -11.17 9.34 6.94
C LEU A 138 -10.73 10.79 6.77
N ALA A 139 -10.35 11.21 5.56
CA ALA A 139 -9.97 12.59 5.29
C ALA A 139 -11.17 13.55 5.50
N GLY A 140 -12.37 13.18 5.03
CA GLY A 140 -13.60 13.94 5.25
C GLY A 140 -13.98 14.10 6.72
N MET A 141 -13.73 13.07 7.53
CA MET A 141 -13.94 13.06 8.98
C MET A 141 -12.77 13.66 9.77
N LYS A 142 -11.70 14.15 9.08
CA LYS A 142 -10.47 14.71 9.66
C LYS A 142 -9.69 13.70 10.54
N LEU A 143 -9.75 12.43 10.18
CA LEU A 143 -9.08 11.32 10.88
C LEU A 143 -7.81 10.84 10.16
N ASP A 144 -7.50 11.35 8.97
CA ASP A 144 -6.38 10.94 8.12
C ASP A 144 -4.98 11.15 8.74
N LYS A 145 -4.90 11.94 9.83
CA LYS A 145 -3.68 12.20 10.60
C LYS A 145 -3.62 11.48 11.94
N THR A 146 -4.61 10.66 12.26
CA THR A 146 -4.72 10.03 13.58
C THR A 146 -5.21 8.59 13.54
N VAL A 147 -5.57 8.09 12.36
CA VAL A 147 -6.04 6.72 12.11
C VAL A 147 -5.22 6.12 10.98
N ALA A 148 -4.75 4.89 11.17
CA ALA A 148 -4.12 4.12 10.12
C ALA A 148 -5.13 3.19 9.43
N LEU A 149 -4.87 2.89 8.15
CA LEU A 149 -5.61 1.90 7.35
C LEU A 149 -4.67 0.77 6.92
N ILE A 150 -5.09 -0.47 7.10
CA ILE A 150 -4.35 -1.66 6.66
C ILE A 150 -5.30 -2.54 5.84
N THR A 151 -4.81 -3.08 4.71
CA THR A 151 -5.60 -3.99 3.88
C THR A 151 -4.74 -4.98 3.11
N ASP A 152 -5.26 -6.16 2.84
CA ASP A 152 -4.71 -7.10 1.86
C ASP A 152 -5.09 -6.73 0.41
N GLY A 153 -6.03 -5.77 0.24
CA GLY A 153 -6.33 -5.12 -1.02
C GLY A 153 -5.38 -3.97 -1.36
N ARG A 154 -5.85 -2.97 -2.10
CA ARG A 154 -5.07 -1.79 -2.47
C ARG A 154 -5.87 -0.50 -2.31
N PHE A 155 -5.14 0.60 -2.09
CA PHE A 155 -5.70 1.95 -2.07
C PHE A 155 -5.38 2.71 -3.34
N SER A 156 -6.14 3.78 -3.61
CA SER A 156 -5.86 4.71 -4.71
C SER A 156 -4.51 5.40 -4.54
N GLY A 157 -3.82 5.68 -5.64
CA GLY A 157 -2.57 6.44 -5.64
C GLY A 157 -2.69 7.87 -5.09
N ALA A 158 -3.91 8.43 -5.03
CA ALA A 158 -4.21 9.74 -4.43
C ALA A 158 -4.45 9.67 -2.91
N SER A 159 -4.38 8.49 -2.29
CA SER A 159 -4.60 8.30 -0.86
C SER A 159 -3.64 9.12 -0.02
N ARG A 160 -4.15 9.67 1.09
CA ARG A 160 -3.40 10.37 2.15
C ARG A 160 -3.46 9.58 3.44
N GLY A 161 -2.54 9.89 4.35
CA GLY A 161 -2.45 9.24 5.66
C GLY A 161 -1.70 7.92 5.63
N ALA A 162 -1.66 7.23 6.77
CA ALA A 162 -1.02 5.93 6.94
C ALA A 162 -1.90 4.81 6.34
N ALA A 163 -1.96 4.75 5.00
CA ALA A 163 -2.68 3.74 4.26
C ALA A 163 -1.71 2.67 3.74
N ILE A 164 -1.81 1.47 4.29
CA ILE A 164 -0.91 0.33 4.07
C ILE A 164 -1.69 -0.74 3.33
N GLY A 165 -1.30 -1.01 2.09
CA GLY A 165 -1.97 -1.98 1.22
C GLY A 165 -1.10 -3.17 0.88
N HIS A 166 -1.66 -4.10 0.10
CA HIS A 166 -0.97 -5.28 -0.41
C HIS A 166 -0.40 -6.17 0.70
N VAL A 167 -1.03 -6.19 1.90
CA VAL A 167 -0.59 -7.06 3.00
C VAL A 167 -0.59 -8.50 2.50
N SER A 168 0.58 -9.11 2.54
CA SER A 168 0.81 -10.45 1.99
C SER A 168 1.41 -11.37 3.05
N PRO A 169 0.92 -12.63 3.09
CA PRO A 169 -0.19 -13.22 2.33
C PRO A 169 -1.55 -12.62 2.70
N GLU A 170 -2.48 -12.56 1.74
CA GLU A 170 -3.85 -12.08 1.96
C GLU A 170 -4.68 -12.99 2.90
N ALA A 171 -5.73 -12.47 3.53
CA ALA A 171 -6.60 -13.20 4.43
C ALA A 171 -7.26 -14.42 3.75
N ALA A 172 -7.73 -14.29 2.49
CA ALA A 172 -8.35 -15.38 1.74
C ALA A 172 -7.38 -16.54 1.42
N SER A 173 -6.07 -16.31 1.51
CA SER A 173 -5.02 -17.33 1.40
C SER A 173 -4.54 -17.84 2.77
N GLY A 174 -5.23 -17.49 3.87
CA GLY A 174 -4.83 -17.86 5.23
C GLY A 174 -3.68 -17.02 5.80
N GLY A 175 -3.45 -15.82 5.24
CA GLY A 175 -2.46 -14.87 5.73
C GLY A 175 -2.79 -14.34 7.13
N PRO A 176 -1.77 -13.89 7.89
CA PRO A 176 -1.94 -13.45 9.29
C PRO A 176 -2.92 -12.28 9.46
N ILE A 177 -3.09 -11.42 8.47
CA ILE A 177 -4.10 -10.36 8.52
C ILE A 177 -5.51 -10.93 8.77
N GLY A 178 -5.79 -12.16 8.32
CA GLY A 178 -7.03 -12.88 8.60
C GLY A 178 -7.22 -13.27 10.06
N LEU A 179 -6.14 -13.27 10.86
CA LEU A 179 -6.13 -13.65 12.26
C LEU A 179 -6.26 -12.49 13.23
N VAL A 180 -6.25 -11.25 12.71
CA VAL A 180 -6.45 -10.05 13.53
C VAL A 180 -7.84 -10.04 14.12
N GLU A 181 -7.95 -9.82 15.43
CA GLU A 181 -9.22 -9.68 16.15
C GLU A 181 -9.47 -8.22 16.53
N GLU A 182 -10.74 -7.90 16.77
CA GLU A 182 -11.16 -6.55 17.18
C GLU A 182 -10.46 -6.16 18.50
N GLY A 183 -9.81 -4.99 18.49
CA GLY A 183 -9.10 -4.47 19.66
C GLY A 183 -7.66 -4.93 19.83
N ASP A 184 -7.15 -5.83 18.97
CA ASP A 184 -5.72 -6.17 18.98
C ASP A 184 -4.87 -4.92 18.74
N THR A 185 -3.75 -4.81 19.44
CA THR A 185 -2.81 -3.71 19.16
C THR A 185 -1.98 -4.00 17.91
N ILE A 186 -1.93 -3.04 17.00
CA ILE A 186 -1.03 -3.08 15.84
C ILE A 186 -0.04 -1.93 15.96
N HIS A 187 1.25 -2.25 15.86
CA HIS A 187 2.33 -1.29 15.82
C HIS A 187 2.87 -1.16 14.40
N ILE A 188 2.96 0.08 13.92
CA ILE A 188 3.46 0.47 12.60
C ILE A 188 4.67 1.35 12.80
N ASP A 189 5.82 1.00 12.23
CA ASP A 189 7.05 1.78 12.26
C ASP A 189 7.59 1.89 10.82
N ILE A 190 7.20 2.95 10.14
CA ILE A 190 7.59 3.18 8.74
C ILE A 190 9.09 3.45 8.60
N PRO A 191 9.73 4.27 9.45
CA PRO A 191 11.18 4.46 9.44
C PRO A 191 11.98 3.16 9.50
N ASN A 192 11.58 2.23 10.35
CA ASN A 192 12.25 0.93 10.54
C ASN A 192 11.67 -0.18 9.65
N ALA A 193 10.76 0.17 8.74
CA ALA A 193 10.12 -0.75 7.77
C ALA A 193 9.42 -1.94 8.45
N SER A 194 8.75 -1.71 9.58
CA SER A 194 8.09 -2.77 10.33
C SER A 194 6.60 -2.55 10.55
N ILE A 195 5.86 -3.65 10.67
CA ILE A 195 4.45 -3.69 11.05
C ILE A 195 4.19 -4.95 11.88
N THR A 196 3.70 -4.76 13.09
CA THR A 196 3.60 -5.86 14.08
C THR A 196 2.20 -5.92 14.69
N LEU A 197 1.62 -7.09 14.70
CA LEU A 197 0.47 -7.44 15.52
C LEU A 197 0.99 -7.86 16.89
N GLU A 198 0.65 -7.11 17.94
CA GLU A 198 1.17 -7.30 19.29
C GLU A 198 0.40 -8.40 20.05
N VAL A 199 0.46 -9.60 19.51
CA VAL A 199 -0.02 -10.82 20.17
C VAL A 199 1.07 -11.88 20.14
N SER A 200 1.08 -12.80 21.11
CA SER A 200 2.12 -13.83 21.15
C SER A 200 1.97 -14.84 20.01
N ASP A 201 3.06 -15.51 19.67
CA ASP A 201 3.08 -16.55 18.63
C ASP A 201 2.14 -17.70 18.98
N GLU A 202 1.97 -18.03 20.28
CA GLU A 202 1.03 -19.05 20.76
C GLU A 202 -0.41 -18.66 20.46
N VAL A 203 -0.77 -17.39 20.67
CA VAL A 203 -2.11 -16.86 20.37
C VAL A 203 -2.35 -16.90 18.86
N LEU A 204 -1.38 -16.47 18.05
CA LEU A 204 -1.49 -16.55 16.58
C LEU A 204 -1.63 -17.99 16.11
N ALA A 205 -0.88 -18.93 16.69
CA ALA A 205 -0.99 -20.34 16.35
C ALA A 205 -2.38 -20.91 16.72
N GLN A 206 -2.92 -20.54 17.88
CA GLN A 206 -4.27 -20.94 18.29
C GLN A 206 -5.36 -20.38 17.38
N ARG A 207 -5.26 -19.10 16.99
CA ARG A 207 -6.16 -18.46 16.01
C ARG A 207 -6.07 -19.14 14.66
N LYS A 208 -4.85 -19.42 14.19
CA LYS A 208 -4.61 -20.11 12.92
C LYS A 208 -5.21 -21.53 12.91
N ALA A 209 -5.10 -22.26 14.01
CA ALA A 209 -5.69 -23.61 14.12
C ALA A 209 -7.21 -23.59 14.06
N LYS A 210 -7.86 -22.50 14.43
CA LYS A 210 -9.33 -22.30 14.41
C LYS A 210 -9.79 -21.56 13.14
N TYR A 211 -8.85 -21.01 12.36
CA TYR A 211 -9.20 -20.21 11.20
C TYR A 211 -9.88 -21.05 10.13
N VAL A 212 -11.05 -20.60 9.71
CA VAL A 212 -11.77 -21.12 8.56
C VAL A 212 -11.93 -19.97 7.57
N ALA A 213 -11.40 -20.15 6.37
CA ALA A 213 -11.58 -19.15 5.33
C ALA A 213 -13.07 -18.97 5.04
N PRO A 214 -13.56 -17.73 4.96
CA PRO A 214 -14.95 -17.50 4.59
C PRO A 214 -15.20 -18.00 3.16
N GLU A 215 -16.46 -18.31 2.89
CA GLU A 215 -16.89 -18.62 1.52
C GLU A 215 -16.57 -17.45 0.58
N PRO A 216 -16.06 -17.74 -0.64
CA PRO A 216 -15.79 -16.70 -1.62
C PRO A 216 -17.02 -15.86 -1.93
N ASN A 217 -16.88 -14.53 -1.92
CA ASN A 217 -17.95 -13.60 -2.27
C ASN A 217 -18.45 -13.80 -3.72
N ILE A 218 -17.56 -14.22 -4.62
CA ILE A 218 -17.88 -14.49 -6.05
C ILE A 218 -17.68 -15.97 -6.34
N LYS A 219 -18.78 -16.69 -6.55
CA LYS A 219 -18.80 -18.15 -6.70
C LYS A 219 -18.84 -18.62 -8.17
N THR A 220 -19.19 -17.75 -9.10
CA THR A 220 -19.40 -18.09 -10.51
C THR A 220 -18.77 -17.07 -11.45
N GLY A 221 -18.68 -17.42 -12.74
CA GLY A 221 -18.20 -16.51 -13.78
C GLY A 221 -16.69 -16.33 -13.82
N TRP A 222 -16.25 -15.29 -14.53
CA TRP A 222 -14.84 -15.02 -14.79
C TRP A 222 -14.04 -14.74 -13.50
N LEU A 223 -14.53 -13.90 -12.63
CA LEU A 223 -13.82 -13.53 -11.41
C LEU A 223 -13.66 -14.69 -10.42
N SER A 224 -14.62 -15.63 -10.39
CA SER A 224 -14.45 -16.88 -9.63
C SER A 224 -13.32 -17.75 -10.19
N ARG A 225 -13.18 -17.79 -11.52
CA ARG A 225 -12.06 -18.49 -12.18
C ARG A 225 -10.73 -17.78 -11.90
N TYR A 226 -10.70 -16.46 -12.02
CA TYR A 226 -9.54 -15.62 -11.70
C TYR A 226 -9.04 -15.89 -10.27
N ALA A 227 -9.91 -15.85 -9.27
CA ALA A 227 -9.57 -16.05 -7.86
C ALA A 227 -8.87 -17.39 -7.58
N ARG A 228 -9.14 -18.42 -8.40
CA ARG A 228 -8.50 -19.76 -8.26
C ARG A 228 -7.10 -19.84 -8.86
N MET A 229 -6.77 -18.96 -9.81
CA MET A 229 -5.54 -19.00 -10.60
C MET A 229 -4.57 -17.86 -10.24
N VAL A 230 -5.05 -16.81 -9.59
CA VAL A 230 -4.22 -15.64 -9.29
C VAL A 230 -3.22 -15.92 -8.17
N THR A 231 -2.01 -15.43 -8.35
CA THR A 231 -0.96 -15.45 -7.32
C THR A 231 -1.15 -14.35 -6.30
N SER A 232 -0.39 -14.38 -5.20
CA SER A 232 -0.37 -13.33 -4.18
C SER A 232 0.10 -11.98 -4.73
N ALA A 233 -0.28 -10.89 -4.07
CA ALA A 233 0.05 -9.52 -4.47
C ALA A 233 1.57 -9.28 -4.52
N ASN A 234 2.34 -9.83 -3.56
CA ASN A 234 3.80 -9.75 -3.54
C ASN A 234 4.49 -10.47 -4.72
N LEU A 235 3.77 -11.36 -5.41
CA LEU A 235 4.21 -12.06 -6.63
C LEU A 235 3.63 -11.44 -7.91
N GLY A 236 3.03 -10.25 -7.82
CA GLY A 236 2.49 -9.49 -8.93
C GLY A 236 1.04 -9.80 -9.30
N ALA A 237 0.30 -10.62 -8.54
CA ALA A 237 -1.09 -11.00 -8.79
C ALA A 237 -1.31 -11.49 -10.23
N VAL A 238 -0.40 -12.33 -10.72
CA VAL A 238 -0.45 -12.91 -12.08
C VAL A 238 -1.22 -14.22 -12.09
N LEU A 239 -1.78 -14.59 -13.23
CA LEU A 239 -2.46 -15.88 -13.41
C LEU A 239 -1.43 -16.98 -13.66
N LYS A 240 -1.60 -18.10 -12.97
CA LYS A 240 -0.82 -19.33 -13.14
C LYS A 240 -1.75 -20.55 -13.16
#